data_ce48543d53ec2614f9247d721a7eb0c4
#
_entry.id   ce48543d53ec2614f9247d721a7eb0c4
#
_cell.length_a   1.000
_cell.length_b   1.000
_cell.length_c   1.000
_cell.angle_alpha   90.00
_cell.angle_beta   90.00
_cell.angle_gamma   90.00
#
_symmetry.space_group_name_H-M   'P 1'
#
loop_
_entity.id
_entity.type
_entity.pdbx_description
1 polymer ?
#
loop_
_entity_poly.entity_id
_entity_poly.type
_entity_poly.pdbx_seq_one_letter_code
_entity_poly.pdbx_strand_id
1 'polypeptide(L)'
;MDVDIRLLPDGITILTGGRGAGKTRACQRLVEQARQAGWSVNGLLCPAVFEGGVKTGIDMLDLGTGNLQHLARQENRQTGFEVTDHWNFDDSIMEQGNNILGSAGQCDLLIVDELGPLEFTRKQGWVKAFDILARGEYMRAVVVIRPELMNEALNLWPGSNVISLE
;
A
#
# COMPACT_ATOMS: atom_id res chain seq x y z
N MET A 1 0.86 2.94 18.01
CA MET A 1 2.32 2.69 17.98
C MET A 1 2.94 3.51 16.86
N ASP A 2 3.95 4.28 17.16
CA ASP A 2 4.68 5.01 16.13
C ASP A 2 5.78 4.12 15.55
N VAL A 3 5.71 3.89 14.26
CA VAL A 3 6.73 3.14 13.54
C VAL A 3 7.88 4.09 13.20
N ASP A 4 9.11 3.65 13.47
CA ASP A 4 10.32 4.44 13.27
C ASP A 4 11.22 3.76 12.23
N ILE A 5 11.65 4.49 11.20
CA ILE A 5 12.49 3.94 10.13
C ILE A 5 13.81 3.38 10.65
N ARG A 6 14.31 3.91 11.75
CA ARG A 6 15.57 3.44 12.37
C ARG A 6 15.47 2.02 12.91
N LEU A 7 14.24 1.56 13.17
CA LEU A 7 13.95 0.23 13.68
C LEU A 7 13.62 -0.78 12.57
N LEU A 8 13.47 -0.30 11.33
CA LEU A 8 13.23 -1.19 10.19
C LEU A 8 14.50 -1.93 9.80
N PRO A 9 14.50 -3.26 9.83
CA PRO A 9 15.61 -4.04 9.30
C PRO A 9 15.68 -3.93 7.78
N ASP A 10 16.82 -4.29 7.20
CA ASP A 10 16.94 -4.46 5.75
C ASP A 10 16.00 -5.57 5.28
N GLY A 11 15.56 -5.47 4.02
CA GLY A 11 14.61 -6.41 3.45
C GLY A 11 13.16 -6.01 3.66
N ILE A 12 12.28 -7.00 3.65
CA ILE A 12 10.83 -6.79 3.68
C ILE A 12 10.32 -6.73 5.13
N THR A 13 9.58 -5.68 5.44
CA THR A 13 8.73 -5.58 6.61
C THR A 13 7.27 -5.62 6.18
N ILE A 14 6.52 -6.56 6.71
CA ILE A 14 5.07 -6.63 6.54
C ILE A 14 4.41 -5.79 7.62
N LEU A 15 3.65 -4.79 7.21
CA LEU A 15 2.83 -3.96 8.10
C LEU A 15 1.40 -4.46 8.03
N THR A 16 0.86 -4.92 9.14
CA THR A 16 -0.49 -5.45 9.21
C THR A 16 -1.30 -4.79 10.33
N GLY A 17 -2.60 -5.01 10.31
CA GLY A 17 -3.54 -4.47 11.30
C GLY A 17 -4.95 -4.47 10.75
N GLY A 18 -5.91 -4.40 11.63
CA GLY A 18 -7.31 -4.35 11.27
C GLY A 18 -7.68 -3.13 10.41
N ARG A 19 -8.90 -3.13 9.92
CA ARG A 19 -9.45 -1.99 9.18
C ARG A 19 -9.46 -0.76 10.09
N GLY A 20 -8.93 0.36 9.60
CA GLY A 20 -8.86 1.61 10.37
C GLY A 20 -7.73 1.66 11.40
N ALA A 21 -6.86 0.67 11.47
CA ALA A 21 -5.72 0.66 12.41
C ALA A 21 -4.64 1.71 12.11
N GLY A 22 -4.74 2.43 10.99
CA GLY A 22 -3.80 3.49 10.64
C GLY A 22 -2.59 3.03 9.83
N LYS A 23 -2.71 1.95 9.08
CA LYS A 23 -1.61 1.39 8.27
C LYS A 23 -1.06 2.40 7.26
N THR A 24 -1.94 3.04 6.50
CA THR A 24 -1.54 4.07 5.52
C THR A 24 -0.88 5.27 6.20
N ARG A 25 -1.41 5.70 7.33
CA ARG A 25 -0.81 6.80 8.11
C ARG A 25 0.57 6.43 8.64
N ALA A 26 0.77 5.19 9.08
CA ALA A 26 2.08 4.70 9.49
C ALA A 26 3.07 4.73 8.32
N CYS A 27 2.65 4.30 7.12
CA CYS A 27 3.47 4.42 5.91
C CYS A 27 3.80 5.87 5.58
N GLN A 28 2.86 6.79 5.68
CA GLN A 28 3.12 8.22 5.46
C GLN A 28 4.20 8.76 6.39
N ARG A 29 4.15 8.41 7.67
CA ARG A 29 5.18 8.81 8.65
C ARG A 29 6.54 8.22 8.33
N LEU A 30 6.60 6.95 7.92
CA LEU A 30 7.84 6.33 7.49
C LEU A 30 8.45 7.04 6.29
N VAL A 31 7.63 7.42 5.31
CA VAL A 31 8.07 8.20 4.14
C VAL A 31 8.63 9.55 4.54
N GLU A 32 7.95 10.26 5.43
CA GLU A 32 8.41 11.57 5.94
C GLU A 32 9.77 11.42 6.66
N GLN A 33 9.90 10.44 7.54
CA GLN A 33 11.14 10.16 8.26
C GLN A 33 12.27 9.79 7.29
N ALA A 34 11.99 8.97 6.29
CA ALA A 34 12.96 8.57 5.28
C ALA A 34 13.47 9.76 4.48
N ARG A 35 12.57 10.64 4.04
CA ARG A 35 12.94 11.85 3.31
C ARG A 35 13.77 12.80 4.16
N GLN A 36 13.42 12.98 5.43
CA GLN A 36 14.20 13.79 6.38
C GLN A 36 15.61 13.22 6.59
N ALA A 37 15.75 11.90 6.51
CA ALA A 37 17.04 11.22 6.61
C ALA A 37 17.84 11.22 5.29
N GLY A 38 17.30 11.80 4.22
CA GLY A 38 17.94 11.85 2.90
C GLY A 38 17.81 10.56 2.09
N TRP A 39 16.89 9.68 2.47
CA TRP A 39 16.66 8.42 1.75
C TRP A 39 15.83 8.64 0.48
N SER A 40 16.15 7.89 -0.56
CA SER A 40 15.28 7.78 -1.73
C SER A 40 14.09 6.88 -1.41
N VAL A 41 12.89 7.31 -1.85
CA VAL A 41 11.64 6.60 -1.59
C VAL A 41 10.91 6.37 -2.90
N ASN A 42 10.52 5.13 -3.16
CA ASN A 42 9.68 4.74 -4.30
C ASN A 42 8.47 3.95 -3.82
N GLY A 43 7.54 3.74 -4.71
CA GLY A 43 6.34 2.94 -4.48
C GLY A 43 5.08 3.78 -4.46
N LEU A 44 4.04 3.21 -3.87
CA LEU A 44 2.70 3.78 -3.85
C LEU A 44 2.14 3.87 -2.43
N LEU A 45 1.47 4.98 -2.14
CA LEU A 45 0.52 5.11 -1.03
C LEU A 45 -0.88 5.29 -1.59
N CYS A 46 -1.86 4.68 -0.94
CA CYS A 46 -3.27 4.80 -1.33
C CYS A 46 -4.10 5.39 -0.19
N PRO A 47 -3.94 6.69 0.10
CA PRO A 47 -4.66 7.34 1.19
C PRO A 47 -6.15 7.43 0.89
N ALA A 48 -6.95 7.25 1.94
CA ALA A 48 -8.39 7.42 1.87
C ALA A 48 -8.76 8.90 1.78
N VAL A 49 -9.78 9.20 0.99
CA VAL A 49 -10.40 10.53 0.87
C VAL A 49 -11.67 10.54 1.70
N PHE A 50 -11.82 11.56 2.55
CA PHE A 50 -13.00 11.75 3.39
C PHE A 50 -13.69 13.06 3.05
N GLU A 51 -15.02 13.02 2.99
CA GLU A 51 -15.89 14.19 2.87
C GLU A 51 -16.93 14.13 3.99
N GLY A 52 -16.98 15.16 4.82
CA GLY A 52 -17.91 15.19 5.96
C GLY A 52 -17.75 14.02 6.94
N GLY A 53 -16.53 13.53 7.13
CA GLY A 53 -16.24 12.39 8.01
C GLY A 53 -16.53 11.01 7.40
N VAL A 54 -17.00 10.96 6.14
CA VAL A 54 -17.30 9.72 5.41
C VAL A 54 -16.25 9.46 4.36
N LYS A 55 -15.76 8.22 4.27
CA LYS A 55 -14.80 7.82 3.24
C LYS A 55 -15.51 7.77 1.88
N THR A 56 -15.08 8.64 0.96
CA THR A 56 -15.68 8.81 -0.37
C THR A 56 -14.76 8.37 -1.51
N GLY A 57 -13.50 8.16 -1.26
CA GLY A 57 -12.54 7.81 -2.29
C GLY A 57 -11.25 7.22 -1.75
N ILE A 58 -10.42 6.81 -2.70
CA ILE A 58 -9.05 6.35 -2.47
C ILE A 58 -8.19 7.03 -3.52
N ASP A 59 -7.14 7.71 -3.08
CA ASP A 59 -6.15 8.28 -3.97
C ASP A 59 -4.97 7.32 -4.16
N MET A 60 -4.19 7.55 -5.20
CA MET A 60 -2.92 6.89 -5.45
C MET A 60 -1.83 7.95 -5.50
N LEU A 61 -0.89 7.87 -4.59
CA LEU A 61 0.27 8.75 -4.52
C LEU A 61 1.52 8.00 -5.00
N ASP A 62 2.12 8.50 -6.09
CA ASP A 62 3.43 8.06 -6.54
C ASP A 62 4.51 8.69 -5.64
N LEU A 63 5.17 7.88 -4.85
CA LEU A 63 6.17 8.35 -3.89
C LEU A 63 7.46 8.82 -4.56
N GLY A 64 7.76 8.32 -5.75
CA GLY A 64 8.96 8.75 -6.50
C GLY A 64 8.84 10.15 -7.10
N THR A 65 7.64 10.58 -7.48
CA THR A 65 7.39 11.88 -8.14
C THR A 65 6.55 12.85 -7.31
N GLY A 66 5.77 12.35 -6.36
CA GLY A 66 4.78 13.13 -5.62
C GLY A 66 3.46 13.34 -6.36
N ASN A 67 3.26 12.74 -7.52
CA ASN A 67 2.01 12.85 -8.27
C ASN A 67 0.88 12.11 -7.57
N LEU A 68 -0.27 12.78 -7.45
CA LEU A 68 -1.48 12.25 -6.85
C LEU A 68 -2.55 12.06 -7.91
N GLN A 69 -3.15 10.87 -7.94
CA GLN A 69 -4.25 10.51 -8.84
C GLN A 69 -5.43 9.97 -8.02
N HIS A 70 -6.65 10.12 -8.55
CA HIS A 70 -7.84 9.55 -7.94
C HIS A 70 -8.01 8.11 -8.43
N LEU A 71 -7.81 7.12 -7.54
CA LEU A 71 -7.84 5.71 -7.88
C LEU A 71 -9.26 5.13 -7.86
N ALA A 72 -10.03 5.48 -6.84
CA ALA A 72 -11.38 4.94 -6.65
C ALA A 72 -12.31 5.96 -6.02
N ARG A 73 -13.59 5.85 -6.36
CA ARG A 73 -14.68 6.58 -5.73
C ARG A 73 -15.72 5.61 -5.22
N GLN A 74 -16.36 5.98 -4.12
CA GLN A 74 -17.47 5.22 -3.59
C GLN A 74 -18.73 5.53 -4.36
N GLU A 75 -19.40 4.47 -4.87
CA GLU A 75 -20.77 4.53 -5.36
C GLU A 75 -21.69 3.87 -4.34
N ASN A 76 -22.61 4.66 -3.77
CA ASN A 76 -23.69 4.12 -2.95
C ASN A 76 -24.78 3.62 -3.88
N ARG A 77 -24.94 2.30 -3.97
CA ARG A 77 -26.07 1.69 -4.68
C ARG A 77 -27.13 1.29 -3.67
N GLN A 78 -28.33 1.83 -3.87
CA GLN A 78 -29.51 1.43 -3.13
C GLN A 78 -30.22 0.32 -3.91
N THR A 79 -30.16 -0.91 -3.40
CA THR A 79 -30.90 -2.06 -3.95
C THR A 79 -31.94 -2.50 -2.94
N GLY A 80 -33.20 -2.15 -3.19
CA GLY A 80 -34.27 -2.46 -2.24
C GLY A 80 -34.10 -1.73 -0.92
N PHE A 81 -33.92 -2.48 0.19
CA PHE A 81 -33.75 -1.94 1.53
C PHE A 81 -32.30 -1.89 2.01
N GLU A 82 -31.34 -2.31 1.18
CA GLU A 82 -29.92 -2.35 1.54
C GLU A 82 -29.12 -1.30 0.78
N VAL A 83 -28.26 -0.59 1.51
CA VAL A 83 -27.24 0.28 0.92
C VAL A 83 -25.94 -0.51 0.89
N THR A 84 -25.46 -0.87 -0.29
CA THR A 84 -24.17 -1.53 -0.45
C THR A 84 -23.12 -0.52 -0.90
N ASP A 85 -22.00 -0.48 -0.16
CA ASP A 85 -20.84 0.30 -0.55
C ASP A 85 -20.14 -0.38 -1.71
N HIS A 86 -20.04 0.35 -2.83
CA HIS A 86 -19.37 -0.12 -4.03
C HIS A 86 -18.21 0.82 -4.35
N TRP A 87 -17.03 0.25 -4.62
CA TRP A 87 -15.87 1.01 -5.05
C TRP A 87 -15.71 0.93 -6.55
N ASN A 88 -15.70 2.09 -7.20
CA ASN A 88 -15.39 2.23 -8.62
C ASN A 88 -13.91 2.56 -8.78
N PHE A 89 -13.12 1.59 -9.21
CA PHE A 89 -11.71 1.78 -9.50
C PHE A 89 -11.52 2.27 -10.94
N ASP A 90 -10.63 3.24 -11.11
CA ASP A 90 -10.20 3.72 -12.42
C ASP A 90 -9.12 2.78 -12.95
N ASP A 91 -9.44 2.00 -13.97
CA ASP A 91 -8.53 1.01 -14.56
C ASP A 91 -7.28 1.66 -15.15
N SER A 92 -7.39 2.87 -15.71
CA SER A 92 -6.24 3.58 -16.26
C SER A 92 -5.26 4.03 -15.16
N ILE A 93 -5.77 4.44 -14.02
CA ILE A 93 -4.93 4.81 -12.84
C ILE A 93 -4.31 3.55 -12.23
N MET A 94 -5.05 2.45 -12.18
CA MET A 94 -4.50 1.16 -11.74
C MET A 94 -3.34 0.71 -12.64
N GLU A 95 -3.47 0.85 -13.95
CA GLU A 95 -2.40 0.55 -14.89
C GLU A 95 -1.18 1.46 -14.69
N GLN A 96 -1.40 2.77 -14.48
CA GLN A 96 -0.32 3.70 -14.15
C GLN A 96 0.43 3.28 -12.88
N GLY A 97 -0.28 2.87 -11.84
CA GLY A 97 0.33 2.40 -10.60
C GLY A 97 1.17 1.14 -10.80
N ASN A 98 0.70 0.20 -11.60
CA ASN A 98 1.50 -0.98 -11.97
C ASN A 98 2.74 -0.61 -12.78
N ASN A 99 2.66 0.36 -13.68
CA ASN A 99 3.82 0.87 -14.42
C ASN A 99 4.84 1.55 -13.49
N ILE A 100 4.37 2.30 -12.49
CA ILE A 100 5.21 2.92 -11.47
C ILE A 100 5.95 1.83 -10.68
N LEU A 101 5.24 0.81 -10.21
CA LEU A 101 5.84 -0.31 -9.48
C LEU A 101 6.81 -1.10 -10.34
N GLY A 102 6.44 -1.40 -11.59
CA GLY A 102 7.26 -2.19 -12.51
C GLY A 102 8.55 -1.50 -12.95
N SER A 103 8.56 -0.16 -12.98
CA SER A 103 9.71 0.65 -13.40
C SER A 103 10.48 1.28 -12.23
N ALA A 104 10.05 1.05 -10.99
CA ALA A 104 10.77 1.54 -9.83
C ALA A 104 12.18 0.96 -9.80
N GLY A 105 13.19 1.83 -9.79
CA GLY A 105 14.59 1.45 -9.70
C GLY A 105 15.04 1.25 -8.26
N GLN A 106 16.36 1.21 -8.07
CA GLN A 106 16.97 1.11 -6.75
C GLN A 106 16.53 2.27 -5.85
N CYS A 107 16.18 1.94 -4.61
CA CYS A 107 15.79 2.93 -3.60
C CYS A 107 16.16 2.46 -2.20
N ASP A 108 16.19 3.42 -1.28
CA ASP A 108 16.42 3.12 0.14
C ASP A 108 15.19 2.55 0.81
N LEU A 109 14.00 3.05 0.44
CA LEU A 109 12.72 2.62 0.98
C LEU A 109 11.69 2.45 -0.13
N LEU A 110 11.13 1.26 -0.23
CA LEU A 110 10.00 0.92 -1.11
C LEU A 110 8.74 0.76 -0.25
N ILE A 111 7.64 1.40 -0.65
CA ILE A 111 6.34 1.25 0.01
C ILE A 111 5.34 0.63 -0.97
N VAL A 112 4.60 -0.36 -0.51
CA VAL A 112 3.46 -0.94 -1.23
C VAL A 112 2.24 -0.96 -0.31
N ASP A 113 1.30 -0.08 -0.58
CA ASP A 113 0.07 0.10 0.21
C ASP A 113 -1.16 -0.09 -0.70
N GLU A 114 -1.90 -1.09 -0.62
CA GLU A 114 -2.05 -2.31 0.20
C GLU A 114 -2.19 -3.51 -0.75
N LEU A 115 -1.66 -4.67 -0.40
CA LEU A 115 -1.92 -5.92 -1.12
C LEU A 115 -3.01 -6.71 -0.38
N GLY A 116 -4.05 -7.08 -1.11
CA GLY A 116 -5.23 -7.74 -0.57
C GLY A 116 -5.65 -8.96 -1.38
N PRO A 117 -6.91 -9.43 -1.22
CA PRO A 117 -7.43 -10.57 -1.97
C PRO A 117 -7.38 -10.38 -3.49
N LEU A 118 -7.49 -9.14 -3.95
CA LEU A 118 -7.42 -8.81 -5.38
C LEU A 118 -6.09 -9.27 -5.98
N GLU A 119 -4.98 -8.99 -5.29
CA GLU A 119 -3.63 -9.35 -5.72
C GLU A 119 -3.33 -10.83 -5.48
N PHE A 120 -3.57 -11.33 -4.27
CA PHE A 120 -3.20 -12.70 -3.89
C PHE A 120 -4.08 -13.77 -4.52
N THR A 121 -5.39 -13.53 -4.62
CA THR A 121 -6.36 -14.53 -5.07
C THR A 121 -6.74 -14.35 -6.53
N ARG A 122 -7.06 -13.11 -6.95
CA ARG A 122 -7.58 -12.82 -8.30
C ARG A 122 -6.49 -12.47 -9.31
N LYS A 123 -5.26 -12.26 -8.87
CA LYS A 123 -4.13 -11.84 -9.71
C LYS A 123 -4.42 -10.54 -10.49
N GLN A 124 -5.07 -9.60 -9.83
CA GLN A 124 -5.43 -8.26 -10.31
C GLN A 124 -4.87 -7.21 -9.36
N GLY A 125 -5.17 -5.93 -9.59
CA GLY A 125 -4.68 -4.84 -8.75
C GLY A 125 -3.19 -4.60 -8.89
N TRP A 126 -2.48 -4.45 -7.78
CA TRP A 126 -1.04 -4.14 -7.75
C TRP A 126 -0.16 -5.37 -7.99
N VAL A 127 -0.42 -6.12 -9.06
CA VAL A 127 0.30 -7.38 -9.37
C VAL A 127 1.79 -7.19 -9.63
N LYS A 128 2.21 -6.01 -10.11
CA LYS A 128 3.62 -5.68 -10.31
C LYS A 128 4.41 -5.51 -9.02
N ALA A 129 3.70 -5.36 -7.88
CA ALA A 129 4.35 -5.35 -6.58
C ALA A 129 5.11 -6.65 -6.30
N PHE A 130 4.57 -7.79 -6.71
CA PHE A 130 5.24 -9.09 -6.53
C PHE A 130 6.57 -9.14 -7.28
N ASP A 131 6.62 -8.61 -8.49
CA ASP A 131 7.83 -8.57 -9.32
C ASP A 131 8.91 -7.68 -8.69
N ILE A 132 8.54 -6.47 -8.27
CA ILE A 132 9.52 -5.53 -7.70
C ILE A 132 10.02 -6.01 -6.34
N LEU A 133 9.17 -6.62 -5.54
CA LEU A 133 9.56 -7.19 -4.25
C LEU A 133 10.52 -8.37 -4.44
N ALA A 134 10.29 -9.20 -5.47
CA ALA A 134 11.17 -10.32 -5.81
C ALA A 134 12.54 -9.86 -6.34
N ARG A 135 12.60 -8.75 -7.09
CA ARG A 135 13.88 -8.23 -7.62
C ARG A 135 14.82 -7.72 -6.52
N GLY A 136 14.29 -7.27 -5.39
CA GLY A 136 15.11 -6.86 -4.25
C GLY A 136 15.93 -5.60 -4.45
N GLU A 137 15.54 -4.72 -5.36
CA GLU A 137 16.23 -3.46 -5.68
C GLU A 137 15.90 -2.34 -4.67
N TYR A 138 15.82 -2.68 -3.41
CA TYR A 138 15.55 -1.76 -2.30
C TYR A 138 16.42 -2.18 -1.10
N MET A 139 16.74 -1.25 -0.26
CA MET A 139 17.38 -1.58 1.01
C MET A 139 16.34 -2.10 2.00
N ARG A 140 15.21 -1.39 2.09
CA ARG A 140 14.06 -1.76 2.92
C ARG A 140 12.78 -1.62 2.13
N ALA A 141 11.85 -2.55 2.33
CA ALA A 141 10.50 -2.46 1.77
C ALA A 141 9.47 -2.62 2.89
N VAL A 142 8.42 -1.81 2.83
CA VAL A 142 7.26 -1.96 3.72
C VAL A 142 6.06 -2.30 2.86
N VAL A 143 5.45 -3.45 3.13
CA VAL A 143 4.30 -3.96 2.40
C VAL A 143 3.12 -4.05 3.36
N VAL A 144 2.02 -3.39 3.02
CA VAL A 144 0.80 -3.44 3.81
C VAL A 144 -0.02 -4.66 3.42
N ILE A 145 -0.25 -5.54 4.38
CA ILE A 145 -0.97 -6.81 4.19
C ILE A 145 -2.11 -6.89 5.21
N ARG A 146 -3.28 -7.31 4.74
CA ARG A 146 -4.41 -7.55 5.64
C ARG A 146 -4.16 -8.78 6.54
N PRO A 147 -4.67 -8.78 7.79
CA PRO A 147 -4.42 -9.87 8.73
C PRO A 147 -4.79 -11.26 8.19
N GLU A 148 -5.89 -11.37 7.44
CA GLU A 148 -6.36 -12.63 6.86
C GLU A 148 -5.44 -13.22 5.78
N LEU A 149 -4.50 -12.44 5.26
CA LEU A 149 -3.54 -12.85 4.21
C LEU A 149 -2.12 -13.04 4.73
N MET A 150 -1.92 -12.98 6.02
CA MET A 150 -0.58 -13.08 6.61
C MET A 150 0.10 -14.41 6.32
N ASN A 151 -0.64 -15.52 6.30
CA ASN A 151 -0.05 -16.82 5.98
C ASN A 151 0.49 -16.87 4.54
N GLU A 152 -0.28 -16.35 3.58
CA GLU A 152 0.13 -16.28 2.18
C GLU A 152 1.34 -15.36 2.01
N ALA A 153 1.34 -14.22 2.68
CA ALA A 153 2.44 -13.26 2.62
C ALA A 153 3.73 -13.85 3.20
N LEU A 154 3.67 -14.52 4.35
CA LEU A 154 4.82 -15.15 4.98
C LEU A 154 5.34 -16.36 4.18
N ASN A 155 4.48 -17.03 3.42
CA ASN A 155 4.91 -18.08 2.50
C ASN A 155 5.68 -17.51 1.30
N LEU A 156 5.27 -16.34 0.79
CA LEU A 156 5.97 -15.65 -0.31
C LEU A 156 7.29 -15.03 0.16
N TRP A 157 7.30 -14.43 1.33
CA TRP A 157 8.45 -13.70 1.88
C TRP A 157 8.82 -14.25 3.25
N PRO A 158 9.37 -15.48 3.31
CA PRO A 158 9.78 -16.08 4.58
C PRO A 158 10.90 -15.26 5.22
N GLY A 159 10.84 -15.14 6.53
CA GLY A 159 11.83 -14.36 7.27
C GLY A 159 11.59 -12.85 7.27
N SER A 160 10.47 -12.37 6.72
CA SER A 160 10.09 -10.97 6.78
C SER A 160 9.88 -10.53 8.23
N ASN A 161 10.28 -9.27 8.52
CA ASN A 161 9.88 -8.61 9.74
C ASN A 161 8.37 -8.32 9.70
N VAL A 162 7.70 -8.39 10.85
CA VAL A 162 6.26 -8.12 10.94
C VAL A 162 6.00 -7.06 11.99
N ILE A 163 5.26 -6.03 11.60
CA ILE A 163 4.74 -5.00 12.52
C ILE A 163 3.22 -5.06 12.46
N SER A 164 2.61 -5.30 13.62
CA SER A 164 1.15 -5.31 13.75
C SER A 164 0.67 -4.06 14.46
N LEU A 165 -0.25 -3.33 13.81
CA LEU A 165 -0.94 -2.19 14.42
C LEU A 165 -2.26 -2.67 15.01
N GLU A 166 -2.55 -2.24 16.22
CA GLU A 166 -3.81 -2.55 16.92
C GLU A 166 -4.90 -1.53 16.60
#